data_5475bf1c7945562a65feb70dbfa5c7e4
#
_entry.id   5475bf1c7945562a65feb70dbfa5c7e4
#
_cell.length_a   1.000
_cell.length_b   1.000
_cell.length_c   1.000
_cell.angle_alpha   90.00
_cell.angle_beta   90.00
_cell.angle_gamma   90.00
#
_symmetry.space_group_name_H-M   'P 1'
#
loop_
_entity.id
_entity.type
_entity.pdbx_description
1 polymer ?
#
loop_
_entity_poly.entity_id
_entity_poly.type
_entity_poly.pdbx_seq_one_letter_code
_entity_poly.pdbx_strand_id
1 'polypeptide(L)'
;LLKASEAELIEIRRHKMGMVFQHFALLPHLTVLENVAFPLSIQGIGRAEREARAHQMIELVSLNGREHHFPSELSGGQQQRVGIARSLAVEPEIWFLDEPFSALDPLIRREMQTELIRLQSVLKKTVVFITHDFDEAIRLADRIAIMKDGEVIQIGTPEDLVNNPATAYVAEFTADVNRAKVLSARALMGPATAKSGGLEKVAAKAKIASFAAAIVDSAKPFAVVGDTGEVIGEISPRAVINLLSGKDRGAGA
;
A
#
# COMPACT_ATOMS: atom_id res chain seq x y z
N LEU A 1 -5.26 22.26 8.05
CA LEU A 1 -5.49 22.68 6.67
C LEU A 1 -6.77 23.52 6.54
N LEU A 2 -7.92 23.10 7.08
CA LEU A 2 -9.23 23.79 6.93
C LEU A 2 -9.26 25.22 7.50
N LYS A 3 -8.34 25.60 8.37
CA LYS A 3 -8.25 26.93 8.98
C LYS A 3 -7.02 27.74 8.49
N ALA A 4 -6.21 27.17 7.60
CA ALA A 4 -5.02 27.82 7.10
C ALA A 4 -5.38 28.87 6.05
N SER A 5 -4.70 30.01 6.05
CA SER A 5 -4.77 31.01 5.01
C SER A 5 -4.20 30.48 3.70
N GLU A 6 -4.49 31.17 2.60
CA GLU A 6 -3.98 30.77 1.28
C GLU A 6 -2.44 30.79 1.21
N ALA A 7 -1.81 31.78 1.85
CA ALA A 7 -0.36 31.86 1.96
C ALA A 7 0.25 30.67 2.72
N GLU A 8 -0.37 30.28 3.86
CA GLU A 8 0.05 29.10 4.62
C GLU A 8 -0.16 27.80 3.84
N LEU A 9 -1.24 27.69 3.07
CA LEU A 9 -1.48 26.52 2.20
C LEU A 9 -0.43 26.41 1.10
N ILE A 10 0.03 27.52 0.51
CA ILE A 10 1.11 27.54 -0.47
C ILE A 10 2.41 27.02 0.16
N GLU A 11 2.78 27.53 1.35
CA GLU A 11 3.98 27.08 2.05
C GLU A 11 3.92 25.59 2.46
N ILE A 12 2.77 25.13 2.93
CA ILE A 12 2.57 23.71 3.25
C ILE A 12 2.73 22.85 2.00
N ARG A 13 2.10 23.21 0.88
CA ARG A 13 2.23 22.46 -0.39
C ARG A 13 3.67 22.45 -0.90
N ARG A 14 4.38 23.58 -0.78
CA ARG A 14 5.74 23.74 -1.27
C ARG A 14 6.76 22.93 -0.47
N HIS A 15 6.59 22.84 0.85
CA HIS A 15 7.63 22.30 1.73
C HIS A 15 7.27 20.99 2.44
N LYS A 16 5.97 20.69 2.61
CA LYS A 16 5.53 19.58 3.46
C LYS A 16 4.80 18.47 2.70
N MET A 17 4.40 18.73 1.46
CA MET A 17 3.59 17.80 0.68
C MET A 17 4.32 17.38 -0.60
N GLY A 18 4.44 16.08 -0.81
CA GLY A 18 4.82 15.51 -2.10
C GLY A 18 3.59 14.92 -2.77
N MET A 19 3.47 15.05 -4.09
CA MET A 19 2.34 14.50 -4.83
C MET A 19 2.79 13.79 -6.09
N VAL A 20 2.27 12.57 -6.27
CA VAL A 20 2.37 11.77 -7.49
C VAL A 20 1.00 11.76 -8.15
N PHE A 21 0.93 12.07 -9.43
CA PHE A 21 -0.31 12.20 -10.19
C PHE A 21 -0.55 10.99 -11.08
N GLN A 22 -1.80 10.73 -11.39
CA GLN A 22 -2.27 9.62 -12.23
C GLN A 22 -1.59 9.55 -13.62
N HIS A 23 -1.36 10.68 -14.27
CA HIS A 23 -0.75 10.79 -15.60
C HIS A 23 0.69 11.32 -15.54
N PHE A 24 1.45 10.94 -14.49
CA PHE A 24 2.84 11.32 -14.24
C PHE A 24 3.07 12.82 -14.09
N ALA A 25 2.34 13.67 -14.80
CA ALA A 25 2.42 15.14 -14.83
C ALA A 25 3.86 15.66 -15.01
N LEU A 26 4.69 14.97 -15.80
CA LEU A 26 6.04 15.39 -16.11
C LEU A 26 6.02 16.58 -17.06
N LEU A 27 6.99 17.49 -16.89
CA LEU A 27 7.21 18.61 -17.79
C LEU A 27 7.95 18.09 -19.03
N PRO A 28 7.31 18.08 -20.23
CA PRO A 28 7.82 17.34 -21.38
C PRO A 28 9.08 17.96 -22.00
N HIS A 29 9.31 19.25 -21.74
CA HIS A 29 10.45 20.02 -22.21
C HIS A 29 11.65 19.99 -21.24
N LEU A 30 11.53 19.32 -20.10
CA LEU A 30 12.58 19.13 -19.11
C LEU A 30 13.07 17.69 -19.13
N THR A 31 14.36 17.50 -18.91
CA THR A 31 14.97 16.18 -18.72
C THR A 31 14.50 15.53 -17.41
N VAL A 32 14.86 14.27 -17.18
CA VAL A 32 14.62 13.57 -15.90
C VAL A 32 15.20 14.35 -14.73
N LEU A 33 16.48 14.74 -14.83
CA LEU A 33 17.16 15.52 -13.77
C LEU A 33 16.43 16.83 -13.49
N GLU A 34 16.08 17.57 -14.54
CA GLU A 34 15.37 18.84 -14.39
C GLU A 34 13.95 18.67 -13.84
N ASN A 35 13.22 17.64 -14.26
CA ASN A 35 11.90 17.31 -13.69
C ASN A 35 12.00 17.04 -12.18
N VAL A 36 12.97 16.22 -11.74
CA VAL A 36 13.18 15.90 -10.33
C VAL A 36 13.64 17.11 -9.53
N ALA A 37 14.49 17.96 -10.11
CA ALA A 37 14.99 19.19 -9.48
C ALA A 37 13.97 20.34 -9.48
N PHE A 38 12.91 20.26 -10.29
CA PHE A 38 11.96 21.36 -10.50
C PHE A 38 11.32 21.89 -9.20
N PRO A 39 10.77 21.06 -8.31
CA PRO A 39 10.17 21.54 -7.07
C PRO A 39 11.17 22.31 -6.19
N LEU A 40 12.42 21.87 -6.16
CA LEU A 40 13.50 22.52 -5.42
C LEU A 40 13.85 23.89 -6.00
N SER A 41 13.72 24.05 -7.32
CA SER A 41 13.90 25.37 -7.97
C SER A 41 12.81 26.37 -7.56
N ILE A 42 11.56 25.90 -7.37
CA ILE A 42 10.45 26.71 -6.88
C ILE A 42 10.66 27.12 -5.41
N GLN A 43 11.37 26.30 -4.64
CA GLN A 43 11.79 26.64 -3.27
C GLN A 43 12.96 27.62 -3.23
N GLY A 44 13.55 27.99 -4.37
CA GLY A 44 14.71 28.88 -4.44
C GLY A 44 16.05 28.23 -4.10
N ILE A 45 16.11 26.89 -4.06
CA ILE A 45 17.34 26.15 -3.78
C ILE A 45 18.35 26.32 -4.94
N GLY A 46 19.61 26.58 -4.61
CA GLY A 46 20.68 26.80 -5.56
C GLY A 46 20.92 25.60 -6.48
N ARG A 47 21.42 25.87 -7.71
CA ARG A 47 21.52 24.85 -8.76
C ARG A 47 22.31 23.60 -8.33
N ALA A 48 23.47 23.79 -7.73
CA ALA A 48 24.32 22.67 -7.33
C ALA A 48 23.66 21.75 -6.29
N GLU A 49 22.98 22.35 -5.30
CA GLU A 49 22.30 21.61 -4.24
C GLU A 49 21.07 20.86 -4.78
N ARG A 50 20.23 21.51 -5.61
CA ARG A 50 19.04 20.85 -6.16
C ARG A 50 19.38 19.72 -7.12
N GLU A 51 20.45 19.87 -7.94
CA GLU A 51 20.92 18.81 -8.82
C GLU A 51 21.49 17.63 -8.03
N ALA A 52 22.25 17.88 -6.95
CA ALA A 52 22.75 16.82 -6.07
C ALA A 52 21.60 16.02 -5.42
N ARG A 53 20.58 16.71 -4.91
CA ARG A 53 19.37 16.05 -4.38
C ARG A 53 18.60 15.27 -5.45
N ALA A 54 18.46 15.85 -6.64
CA ALA A 54 17.80 15.18 -7.75
C ALA A 54 18.52 13.89 -8.14
N HIS A 55 19.84 13.88 -8.21
CA HIS A 55 20.62 12.65 -8.45
C HIS A 55 20.37 11.59 -7.38
N GLN A 56 20.33 11.95 -6.10
CA GLN A 56 20.01 11.00 -5.02
C GLN A 56 18.61 10.38 -5.20
N MET A 57 17.62 11.17 -5.59
CA MET A 57 16.25 10.66 -5.82
C MET A 57 16.16 9.79 -7.07
N ILE A 58 16.90 10.12 -8.13
CA ILE A 58 17.01 9.31 -9.35
C ILE A 58 17.64 7.95 -9.04
N GLU A 59 18.70 7.92 -8.24
CA GLU A 59 19.31 6.68 -7.75
C GLU A 59 18.34 5.86 -6.90
N LEU A 60 17.63 6.51 -5.96
CA LEU A 60 16.65 5.88 -5.06
C LEU A 60 15.56 5.10 -5.83
N VAL A 61 15.13 5.62 -6.98
CA VAL A 61 14.13 5.00 -7.84
C VAL A 61 14.72 4.16 -8.99
N SER A 62 16.02 3.88 -8.97
CA SER A 62 16.75 3.05 -9.96
C SER A 62 16.62 3.57 -11.40
N LEU A 63 16.83 4.87 -11.60
CA LEU A 63 16.86 5.53 -12.92
C LEU A 63 18.24 6.06 -13.31
N ASN A 64 19.32 5.57 -12.69
CA ASN A 64 20.69 5.95 -13.03
C ASN A 64 20.98 5.75 -14.52
N GLY A 65 21.65 6.74 -15.13
CA GLY A 65 21.95 6.77 -16.56
C GLY A 65 20.81 7.30 -17.43
N ARG A 66 19.70 7.77 -16.83
CA ARG A 66 18.56 8.37 -17.53
C ARG A 66 18.42 9.88 -17.26
N GLU A 67 19.34 10.50 -16.57
CA GLU A 67 19.28 11.88 -16.09
C GLU A 67 18.99 12.89 -17.20
N HIS A 68 19.54 12.66 -18.39
CA HIS A 68 19.43 13.55 -19.55
C HIS A 68 18.34 13.16 -20.55
N HIS A 69 17.58 12.10 -20.29
CA HIS A 69 16.45 11.70 -21.15
C HIS A 69 15.25 12.62 -20.91
N PHE A 70 14.48 12.84 -21.96
CA PHE A 70 13.17 13.51 -21.88
C PHE A 70 12.06 12.50 -21.58
N PRO A 71 10.90 12.94 -21.04
CA PRO A 71 9.77 12.05 -20.76
C PRO A 71 9.33 11.18 -21.96
N SER A 72 9.40 11.72 -23.17
CA SER A 72 9.05 11.00 -24.41
C SER A 72 9.97 9.82 -24.74
N GLU A 73 11.15 9.75 -24.14
CA GLU A 73 12.13 8.68 -24.35
C GLU A 73 12.03 7.58 -23.29
N LEU A 74 11.05 7.69 -22.38
CA LEU A 74 10.87 6.80 -21.23
C LEU A 74 9.63 5.94 -21.37
N SER A 75 9.71 4.69 -20.89
CA SER A 75 8.51 3.86 -20.69
C SER A 75 7.59 4.45 -19.61
N GLY A 76 6.30 4.06 -19.59
CA GLY A 76 5.35 4.51 -18.58
C GLY A 76 5.82 4.24 -17.14
N GLY A 77 6.40 3.05 -16.88
CA GLY A 77 6.99 2.75 -15.57
C GLY A 77 8.18 3.64 -15.20
N GLN A 78 9.02 3.99 -16.17
CA GLN A 78 10.12 4.93 -15.95
C GLN A 78 9.59 6.35 -15.69
N GLN A 79 8.59 6.81 -16.44
CA GLN A 79 7.94 8.11 -16.20
C GLN A 79 7.33 8.17 -14.79
N GLN A 80 6.70 7.08 -14.34
CA GLN A 80 6.17 6.99 -12.97
C GLN A 80 7.28 7.11 -11.92
N ARG A 81 8.41 6.42 -12.12
CA ARG A 81 9.58 6.55 -11.24
C ARG A 81 10.12 7.98 -11.20
N VAL A 82 10.14 8.71 -12.31
CA VAL A 82 10.49 10.15 -12.32
C VAL A 82 9.51 10.97 -11.51
N GLY A 83 8.19 10.73 -11.64
CA GLY A 83 7.16 11.38 -10.84
C GLY A 83 7.33 11.13 -9.33
N ILE A 84 7.66 9.89 -8.96
CA ILE A 84 7.99 9.51 -7.59
C ILE A 84 9.23 10.25 -7.09
N ALA A 85 10.34 10.23 -7.84
CA ALA A 85 11.58 10.91 -7.48
C ALA A 85 11.37 12.41 -7.31
N ARG A 86 10.63 13.05 -8.22
CA ARG A 86 10.25 14.47 -8.14
C ARG A 86 9.47 14.79 -6.86
N SER A 87 8.50 13.96 -6.52
CA SER A 87 7.66 14.18 -5.33
C SER A 87 8.43 14.00 -4.01
N LEU A 88 9.47 13.16 -4.01
CA LEU A 88 10.33 12.91 -2.86
C LEU A 88 11.47 13.92 -2.71
N ALA A 89 11.85 14.64 -3.77
CA ALA A 89 12.96 15.59 -3.78
C ALA A 89 12.81 16.71 -2.72
N VAL A 90 11.57 17.10 -2.40
CA VAL A 90 11.25 18.10 -1.36
C VAL A 90 11.24 17.52 0.07
N GLU A 91 11.55 16.24 0.26
CA GLU A 91 11.51 15.54 1.55
C GLU A 91 10.20 15.73 2.31
N PRO A 92 9.04 15.44 1.69
CA PRO A 92 7.74 15.78 2.25
C PRO A 92 7.47 15.06 3.59
N GLU A 93 6.69 15.69 4.47
CA GLU A 93 6.15 15.04 5.67
C GLU A 93 4.99 14.10 5.32
N ILE A 94 4.18 14.49 4.33
CA ILE A 94 3.03 13.71 3.83
C ILE A 94 3.21 13.50 2.33
N TRP A 95 3.09 12.26 1.91
CA TRP A 95 3.24 11.87 0.52
C TRP A 95 1.90 11.39 -0.05
N PHE A 96 1.36 12.15 -0.99
CA PHE A 96 0.11 11.86 -1.68
C PHE A 96 0.38 11.14 -2.99
N LEU A 97 -0.35 10.05 -3.24
CA LEU A 97 -0.32 9.32 -4.50
C LEU A 97 -1.76 9.20 -5.00
N ASP A 98 -2.04 9.87 -6.11
CA ASP A 98 -3.36 9.91 -6.73
C ASP A 98 -3.39 8.95 -7.92
N GLU A 99 -4.02 7.79 -7.76
CA GLU A 99 -4.09 6.69 -8.73
C GLU A 99 -2.75 6.41 -9.46
N PRO A 100 -1.64 6.24 -8.75
CA PRO A 100 -0.30 6.29 -9.36
C PRO A 100 -0.02 5.14 -10.32
N PHE A 101 -0.84 4.10 -10.34
CA PHE A 101 -0.60 2.91 -11.16
C PHE A 101 -1.66 2.66 -12.23
N SER A 102 -2.70 3.50 -12.33
CA SER A 102 -3.83 3.30 -13.25
C SER A 102 -3.42 3.31 -14.73
N ALA A 103 -2.40 4.11 -15.09
CA ALA A 103 -1.89 4.22 -16.46
C ALA A 103 -0.86 3.14 -16.85
N LEU A 104 -0.56 2.17 -15.95
CA LEU A 104 0.45 1.15 -16.18
C LEU A 104 -0.19 -0.21 -16.55
N ASP A 105 0.53 -0.98 -17.37
CA ASP A 105 0.15 -2.36 -17.62
C ASP A 105 0.27 -3.24 -16.36
N PRO A 106 -0.41 -4.40 -16.30
CA PRO A 106 -0.49 -5.20 -15.07
C PRO A 106 0.85 -5.69 -14.54
N LEU A 107 1.85 -5.93 -15.39
CA LEU A 107 3.17 -6.41 -14.98
C LEU A 107 3.96 -5.28 -14.30
N ILE A 108 4.07 -4.15 -14.98
CA ILE A 108 4.75 -2.95 -14.48
C ILE A 108 4.05 -2.41 -13.24
N ARG A 109 2.70 -2.46 -13.18
CA ARG A 109 1.93 -2.08 -12.00
C ARG A 109 2.35 -2.88 -10.76
N ARG A 110 2.47 -4.21 -10.85
CA ARG A 110 2.93 -5.06 -9.74
C ARG A 110 4.36 -4.76 -9.31
N GLU A 111 5.23 -4.48 -10.27
CA GLU A 111 6.62 -4.06 -9.99
C GLU A 111 6.64 -2.74 -9.22
N MET A 112 5.88 -1.74 -9.67
CA MET A 112 5.80 -0.42 -9.03
C MET A 112 5.17 -0.46 -7.64
N GLN A 113 4.18 -1.33 -7.41
CA GLN A 113 3.63 -1.56 -6.07
C GLN A 113 4.68 -2.16 -5.12
N THR A 114 5.48 -3.11 -5.59
CA THR A 114 6.57 -3.70 -4.81
C THR A 114 7.63 -2.65 -4.47
N GLU A 115 7.95 -1.80 -5.44
CA GLU A 115 8.88 -0.68 -5.26
C GLU A 115 8.36 0.35 -4.25
N LEU A 116 7.06 0.67 -4.27
CA LEU A 116 6.45 1.55 -3.29
C LEU A 116 6.57 1.00 -1.86
N ILE A 117 6.33 -0.30 -1.66
CA ILE A 117 6.52 -0.96 -0.36
C ILE A 117 7.98 -0.83 0.10
N ARG A 118 8.94 -1.05 -0.82
CA ARG A 118 10.38 -0.87 -0.52
C ARG A 118 10.69 0.56 -0.10
N LEU A 119 10.22 1.53 -0.87
CA LEU A 119 10.43 2.96 -0.57
C LEU A 119 9.83 3.35 0.77
N GLN A 120 8.62 2.90 1.09
CA GLN A 120 7.95 3.16 2.36
C GLN A 120 8.74 2.59 3.54
N SER A 121 9.30 1.38 3.41
CA SER A 121 10.11 0.75 4.46
C SER A 121 11.39 1.53 4.79
N VAL A 122 11.99 2.18 3.76
CA VAL A 122 13.21 3.00 3.90
C VAL A 122 12.88 4.40 4.42
N LEU A 123 11.87 5.04 3.84
CA LEU A 123 11.57 6.46 4.08
C LEU A 123 10.72 6.70 5.33
N LYS A 124 9.92 5.72 5.76
CA LYS A 124 9.02 5.79 6.95
C LYS A 124 8.14 7.05 6.95
N LYS A 125 7.60 7.41 5.79
CA LYS A 125 6.73 8.59 5.61
C LYS A 125 5.26 8.23 5.80
N THR A 126 4.44 9.22 6.16
CA THR A 126 2.99 9.09 6.08
C THR A 126 2.58 9.16 4.61
N VAL A 127 1.95 8.11 4.12
CA VAL A 127 1.48 7.99 2.73
C VAL A 127 -0.04 8.05 2.71
N VAL A 128 -0.59 8.92 1.87
CA VAL A 128 -2.02 8.94 1.52
C VAL A 128 -2.13 8.46 0.08
N PHE A 129 -2.67 7.26 -0.08
CA PHE A 129 -2.78 6.57 -1.37
C PHE A 129 -4.24 6.53 -1.82
N ILE A 130 -4.54 7.10 -2.96
CA ILE A 130 -5.88 7.11 -3.56
C ILE A 130 -5.90 6.10 -4.70
N THR A 131 -6.88 5.20 -4.67
CA THR A 131 -7.11 4.20 -5.71
C THR A 131 -8.57 3.80 -5.75
N HIS A 132 -9.04 3.37 -6.92
CA HIS A 132 -10.33 2.70 -7.10
C HIS A 132 -10.17 1.16 -7.10
N ASP A 133 -8.94 0.64 -7.06
CA ASP A 133 -8.62 -0.78 -7.02
C ASP A 133 -8.45 -1.24 -5.56
N PHE A 134 -9.39 -2.05 -5.07
CA PHE A 134 -9.36 -2.52 -3.69
C PHE A 134 -8.24 -3.52 -3.41
N ASP A 135 -7.80 -4.30 -4.41
CA ASP A 135 -6.66 -5.21 -4.26
C ASP A 135 -5.34 -4.42 -4.06
N GLU A 136 -5.20 -3.27 -4.72
CA GLU A 136 -4.09 -2.34 -4.45
C GLU A 136 -4.14 -1.81 -3.03
N ALA A 137 -5.32 -1.35 -2.58
CA ALA A 137 -5.49 -0.85 -1.22
C ALA A 137 -5.14 -1.91 -0.16
N ILE A 138 -5.62 -3.15 -0.32
CA ILE A 138 -5.29 -4.27 0.56
C ILE A 138 -3.80 -4.54 0.63
N ARG A 139 -3.12 -4.45 -0.52
CA ARG A 139 -1.70 -4.78 -0.62
C ARG A 139 -0.79 -3.73 0.01
N LEU A 140 -1.20 -2.45 -0.06
CA LEU A 140 -0.33 -1.32 0.23
C LEU A 140 -0.66 -0.61 1.54
N ALA A 141 -1.91 -0.64 1.99
CA ALA A 141 -2.36 0.21 3.08
C ALA A 141 -2.39 -0.51 4.44
N ASP A 142 -2.00 0.20 5.48
CA ASP A 142 -2.23 -0.19 6.88
C ASP A 142 -3.70 0.03 7.27
N ARG A 143 -4.32 1.11 6.74
CA ARG A 143 -5.72 1.46 6.94
C ARG A 143 -6.33 1.95 5.64
N ILE A 144 -7.59 1.61 5.42
CA ILE A 144 -8.36 2.00 4.24
C ILE A 144 -9.56 2.83 4.69
N ALA A 145 -9.81 3.94 4.00
CA ALA A 145 -11.03 4.72 4.11
C ALA A 145 -11.88 4.48 2.84
N ILE A 146 -13.06 3.88 2.99
CA ILE A 146 -14.01 3.74 1.90
C ILE A 146 -14.88 4.99 1.85
N MET A 147 -14.94 5.62 0.68
CA MET A 147 -15.71 6.83 0.43
C MET A 147 -16.83 6.56 -0.56
N LYS A 148 -17.97 7.24 -0.36
CA LYS A 148 -19.09 7.27 -1.29
C LYS A 148 -19.75 8.64 -1.22
N ASP A 149 -20.08 9.20 -2.38
CA ASP A 149 -20.80 10.48 -2.50
C ASP A 149 -20.14 11.65 -1.71
N GLY A 150 -18.79 11.64 -1.63
CA GLY A 150 -18.02 12.65 -0.90
C GLY A 150 -17.90 12.41 0.60
N GLU A 151 -18.51 11.36 1.14
CA GLU A 151 -18.48 11.03 2.56
C GLU A 151 -17.62 9.78 2.84
N VAL A 152 -16.99 9.75 4.01
CA VAL A 152 -16.27 8.58 4.49
C VAL A 152 -17.27 7.61 5.15
N ILE A 153 -17.49 6.45 4.54
CA ILE A 153 -18.46 5.44 5.02
C ILE A 153 -17.86 4.57 6.12
N GLN A 154 -16.61 4.13 5.94
CA GLN A 154 -15.91 3.31 6.93
C GLN A 154 -14.41 3.50 6.83
N ILE A 155 -13.73 3.47 7.98
CA ILE A 155 -12.27 3.43 8.07
C ILE A 155 -11.88 2.23 8.92
N GLY A 156 -10.99 1.38 8.41
CA GLY A 156 -10.49 0.21 9.13
C GLY A 156 -9.23 -0.36 8.52
N THR A 157 -8.71 -1.43 9.12
CA THR A 157 -7.72 -2.26 8.45
C THR A 157 -8.41 -3.02 7.29
N PRO A 158 -7.64 -3.53 6.29
CA PRO A 158 -8.22 -4.40 5.27
C PRO A 158 -9.06 -5.55 5.86
N GLU A 159 -8.59 -6.13 6.96
CA GLU A 159 -9.27 -7.22 7.67
C GLU A 159 -10.59 -6.79 8.31
N ASP A 160 -10.63 -5.61 8.93
CA ASP A 160 -11.85 -5.06 9.53
C ASP A 160 -12.94 -4.82 8.47
N LEU A 161 -12.55 -4.24 7.32
CA LEU A 161 -13.49 -3.95 6.23
C LEU A 161 -14.12 -5.22 5.63
N VAL A 162 -13.33 -6.29 5.52
CA VAL A 162 -13.78 -7.57 4.95
C VAL A 162 -14.61 -8.37 5.95
N ASN A 163 -14.28 -8.33 7.25
CA ASN A 163 -14.99 -9.10 8.28
C ASN A 163 -16.20 -8.38 8.85
N ASN A 164 -16.13 -7.06 9.00
CA ASN A 164 -17.11 -6.25 9.70
C ASN A 164 -17.53 -5.04 8.82
N PRO A 165 -18.13 -5.28 7.64
CA PRO A 165 -18.59 -4.19 6.79
C PRO A 165 -19.70 -3.40 7.50
N ALA A 166 -19.53 -2.07 7.63
CA ALA A 166 -20.48 -1.21 8.32
C ALA A 166 -21.80 -1.01 7.55
N THR A 167 -21.78 -1.20 6.24
CA THR A 167 -22.94 -1.00 5.36
C THR A 167 -22.98 -2.05 4.25
N ALA A 168 -24.15 -2.23 3.62
CA ALA A 168 -24.29 -3.08 2.44
C ALA A 168 -23.34 -2.66 1.30
N TYR A 169 -23.09 -1.36 1.14
CA TYR A 169 -22.14 -0.86 0.16
C TYR A 169 -20.70 -1.36 0.41
N VAL A 170 -20.23 -1.32 1.66
CA VAL A 170 -18.90 -1.84 2.01
C VAL A 170 -18.85 -3.36 1.81
N ALA A 171 -19.91 -4.09 2.17
CA ALA A 171 -20.02 -5.53 1.97
C ALA A 171 -19.93 -5.90 0.48
N GLU A 172 -20.64 -5.18 -0.38
CA GLU A 172 -20.59 -5.35 -1.84
C GLU A 172 -19.19 -5.01 -2.40
N PHE A 173 -18.61 -3.89 -1.98
CA PHE A 173 -17.29 -3.45 -2.39
C PHE A 173 -16.17 -4.44 -2.04
N THR A 174 -16.33 -5.18 -0.94
CA THR A 174 -15.38 -6.19 -0.46
C THR A 174 -15.75 -7.63 -0.87
N ALA A 175 -16.83 -7.83 -1.62
CA ALA A 175 -17.38 -9.17 -1.91
C ALA A 175 -16.43 -10.07 -2.70
N ASP A 176 -15.71 -9.53 -3.67
CA ASP A 176 -14.84 -10.29 -4.58
C ASP A 176 -13.41 -10.47 -4.06
N VAL A 177 -13.13 -9.95 -2.87
CA VAL A 177 -11.79 -10.03 -2.26
C VAL A 177 -11.41 -11.46 -1.92
N ASN A 178 -10.19 -11.83 -2.26
CA ASN A 178 -9.61 -13.09 -1.79
C ASN A 178 -9.35 -13.03 -0.27
N ARG A 179 -10.33 -13.47 0.52
CA ARG A 179 -10.32 -13.41 2.00
C ARG A 179 -9.07 -14.06 2.60
N ALA A 180 -8.53 -15.12 1.99
CA ALA A 180 -7.32 -15.76 2.49
C ALA A 180 -6.08 -14.87 2.44
N LYS A 181 -6.03 -13.91 1.50
CA LYS A 181 -4.95 -12.91 1.41
C LYS A 181 -5.09 -11.78 2.43
N VAL A 182 -6.31 -11.55 2.93
CA VAL A 182 -6.64 -10.45 3.84
C VAL A 182 -6.67 -10.90 5.28
N LEU A 183 -7.34 -12.03 5.56
CA LEU A 183 -7.55 -12.51 6.93
C LEU A 183 -6.27 -13.08 7.52
N SER A 184 -6.05 -12.74 8.79
CA SER A 184 -4.98 -13.29 9.60
C SER A 184 -5.38 -14.62 10.26
N ALA A 185 -4.39 -15.37 10.74
CA ALA A 185 -4.62 -16.55 11.55
C ALA A 185 -5.50 -16.24 12.77
N ARG A 186 -5.30 -15.06 13.38
CA ARG A 186 -6.11 -14.59 14.51
C ARG A 186 -7.60 -14.46 14.18
N ALA A 187 -7.94 -14.01 12.97
CA ALA A 187 -9.34 -13.82 12.57
C ALA A 187 -10.11 -15.14 12.37
N LEU A 188 -9.39 -16.22 12.06
CA LEU A 188 -9.99 -17.53 11.76
C LEU A 188 -9.83 -18.54 12.89
N MET A 189 -9.00 -18.25 13.91
CA MET A 189 -8.74 -19.20 14.99
C MET A 189 -9.97 -19.44 15.88
N GLY A 190 -10.09 -20.67 16.34
CA GLY A 190 -10.93 -21.05 17.47
C GLY A 190 -10.15 -21.06 18.78
N PRO A 191 -10.81 -21.39 19.90
CA PRO A 191 -10.18 -21.49 21.22
C PRO A 191 -9.02 -22.51 21.21
N ALA A 192 -7.97 -22.22 22.00
CA ALA A 192 -6.91 -23.17 22.24
C ALA A 192 -7.43 -24.37 23.05
N THR A 193 -6.95 -25.57 22.71
CA THR A 193 -7.22 -26.80 23.49
C THR A 193 -5.97 -27.23 24.28
N ALA A 194 -6.14 -28.17 25.21
CA ALA A 194 -5.02 -28.70 25.99
C ALA A 194 -3.90 -29.36 25.11
N LYS A 195 -4.25 -29.72 23.87
CA LYS A 195 -3.35 -30.34 22.90
C LYS A 195 -2.66 -29.34 21.98
N SER A 196 -3.07 -28.06 21.98
CA SER A 196 -2.58 -27.04 21.06
C SER A 196 -1.07 -26.77 21.19
N GLY A 197 -0.49 -27.00 22.38
CA GLY A 197 0.95 -26.81 22.61
C GLY A 197 1.88 -27.71 21.81
N GLY A 198 1.39 -28.88 21.36
CA GLY A 198 2.15 -29.85 20.54
C GLY A 198 1.91 -29.72 19.03
N LEU A 199 1.11 -28.77 18.58
CA LEU A 199 0.79 -28.58 17.16
C LEU A 199 1.84 -27.73 16.45
N GLU A 200 1.86 -27.80 15.12
CA GLU A 200 2.62 -26.87 14.29
C GLU A 200 2.13 -25.45 14.53
N LYS A 201 3.07 -24.49 14.62
CA LYS A 201 2.78 -23.13 15.06
C LYS A 201 2.70 -22.18 13.89
N VAL A 202 1.72 -21.27 13.92
CA VAL A 202 1.58 -20.15 13.00
C VAL A 202 1.40 -18.85 13.77
N ALA A 203 2.05 -17.78 13.32
CA ALA A 203 1.91 -16.47 13.96
C ALA A 203 0.49 -15.91 13.81
N ALA A 204 -0.04 -15.30 14.84
CA ALA A 204 -1.40 -14.72 14.85
C ALA A 204 -1.64 -13.73 13.70
N LYS A 205 -0.60 -12.99 13.28
CA LYS A 205 -0.64 -12.02 12.19
C LYS A 205 -0.39 -12.62 10.79
N ALA A 206 -0.04 -13.92 10.70
CA ALA A 206 0.19 -14.57 9.41
C ALA A 206 -1.11 -14.60 8.60
N LYS A 207 -1.02 -14.24 7.33
CA LYS A 207 -2.18 -14.32 6.43
C LYS A 207 -2.50 -15.78 6.10
N ILE A 208 -3.79 -16.12 6.04
CA ILE A 208 -4.24 -17.49 5.77
C ILE A 208 -3.60 -18.05 4.51
N ALA A 209 -3.51 -17.25 3.44
CA ALA A 209 -2.88 -17.68 2.18
C ALA A 209 -1.44 -18.17 2.33
N SER A 210 -0.68 -17.73 3.35
CA SER A 210 0.72 -18.09 3.53
C SER A 210 0.92 -19.51 4.07
N PHE A 211 -0.08 -20.09 4.73
CA PHE A 211 0.00 -21.42 5.33
C PHE A 211 -1.16 -22.36 4.93
N ALA A 212 -2.09 -21.87 4.08
CA ALA A 212 -3.29 -22.64 3.69
C ALA A 212 -2.96 -24.01 3.10
N ALA A 213 -1.97 -24.12 2.23
CA ALA A 213 -1.54 -25.38 1.65
C ALA A 213 -1.01 -26.31 2.75
N ALA A 214 -0.10 -25.84 3.59
CA ALA A 214 0.53 -26.65 4.64
C ALA A 214 -0.49 -27.24 5.63
N ILE A 215 -1.46 -26.45 6.09
CA ILE A 215 -2.48 -26.93 7.04
C ILE A 215 -3.44 -27.92 6.38
N VAL A 216 -3.79 -27.74 5.11
CA VAL A 216 -4.65 -28.67 4.37
C VAL A 216 -3.91 -29.99 4.13
N ASP A 217 -2.67 -29.95 3.69
CA ASP A 217 -1.85 -31.15 3.41
C ASP A 217 -1.54 -31.95 4.69
N SER A 218 -1.30 -31.27 5.82
CA SER A 218 -1.04 -31.94 7.10
C SER A 218 -2.28 -32.63 7.67
N ALA A 219 -3.48 -32.21 7.24
CA ALA A 219 -4.78 -32.63 7.79
C ALA A 219 -4.89 -32.48 9.33
N LYS A 220 -4.03 -31.67 9.94
CA LYS A 220 -3.97 -31.44 11.40
C LYS A 220 -4.18 -29.95 11.70
N PRO A 221 -4.75 -29.61 12.87
CA PRO A 221 -4.83 -28.21 13.31
C PRO A 221 -3.44 -27.59 13.49
N PHE A 222 -3.35 -26.27 13.34
CA PHE A 222 -2.15 -25.49 13.68
C PHE A 222 -2.44 -24.65 14.92
N ALA A 223 -1.45 -24.53 15.81
CA ALA A 223 -1.52 -23.63 16.96
C ALA A 223 -1.23 -22.19 16.54
N VAL A 224 -2.10 -21.27 16.92
CA VAL A 224 -1.87 -19.83 16.68
C VAL A 224 -1.12 -19.26 17.86
N VAL A 225 0.02 -18.62 17.58
CA VAL A 225 0.87 -18.01 18.61
C VAL A 225 0.82 -16.49 18.56
N GLY A 226 0.71 -15.87 19.71
CA GLY A 226 0.78 -14.43 19.90
C GLY A 226 2.19 -13.86 19.73
N ASP A 227 2.33 -12.54 19.93
CA ASP A 227 3.61 -11.83 19.74
C ASP A 227 4.68 -12.26 20.77
N THR A 228 4.30 -12.78 21.93
CA THR A 228 5.22 -13.30 22.97
C THR A 228 5.47 -14.80 22.88
N GLY A 229 4.89 -15.47 21.86
CA GLY A 229 5.06 -16.91 21.62
C GLY A 229 4.08 -17.82 22.36
N GLU A 230 3.15 -17.26 23.13
CA GLU A 230 2.06 -17.99 23.79
C GLU A 230 1.06 -18.53 22.79
N VAL A 231 0.50 -19.70 23.04
CA VAL A 231 -0.59 -20.25 22.22
C VAL A 231 -1.90 -19.59 22.62
N ILE A 232 -2.51 -18.86 21.66
CA ILE A 232 -3.74 -18.09 21.87
C ILE A 232 -4.97 -18.73 21.23
N GLY A 233 -4.78 -19.72 20.36
CA GLY A 233 -5.89 -20.42 19.67
C GLY A 233 -5.37 -21.54 18.77
N GLU A 234 -6.28 -22.15 18.03
CA GLU A 234 -5.95 -23.14 17.00
C GLU A 234 -6.80 -22.94 15.75
N ILE A 235 -6.26 -23.32 14.59
CA ILE A 235 -6.99 -23.30 13.31
C ILE A 235 -7.09 -24.73 12.80
N SER A 236 -8.31 -25.15 12.46
CA SER A 236 -8.52 -26.46 11.83
C SER A 236 -8.39 -26.36 10.30
N PRO A 237 -7.94 -27.44 9.63
CA PRO A 237 -7.95 -27.53 8.16
C PRO A 237 -9.32 -27.24 7.56
N ARG A 238 -10.39 -27.68 8.24
CA ARG A 238 -11.78 -27.45 7.80
C ARG A 238 -12.16 -25.98 7.76
N ALA A 239 -11.71 -25.18 8.74
CA ALA A 239 -11.96 -23.74 8.75
C ALA A 239 -11.30 -23.07 7.54
N VAL A 240 -10.06 -23.44 7.22
CA VAL A 240 -9.36 -22.93 6.04
C VAL A 240 -10.03 -23.33 4.74
N ILE A 241 -10.45 -24.60 4.61
CA ILE A 241 -11.17 -25.10 3.43
C ILE A 241 -12.50 -24.35 3.26
N ASN A 242 -13.27 -24.13 4.33
CA ASN A 242 -14.51 -23.39 4.28
C ASN A 242 -14.29 -21.95 3.80
N LEU A 243 -13.26 -21.29 4.32
CA LEU A 243 -12.88 -19.95 3.89
C LEU A 243 -12.53 -19.91 2.39
N LEU A 244 -11.68 -20.83 1.92
CA LEU A 244 -11.26 -20.91 0.52
C LEU A 244 -12.42 -21.25 -0.43
N SER A 245 -13.40 -22.05 0.04
CA SER A 245 -14.58 -22.42 -0.74
C SER A 245 -15.74 -21.41 -0.68
N GLY A 246 -15.56 -20.30 0.04
CA GLY A 246 -16.58 -19.24 0.18
C GLY A 246 -17.77 -19.64 1.06
N LYS A 247 -17.72 -20.76 1.78
CA LYS A 247 -18.81 -21.24 2.65
C LYS A 247 -18.93 -20.46 3.96
N ASP A 248 -17.98 -19.61 4.30
CA ASP A 248 -17.98 -18.77 5.50
C ASP A 248 -18.83 -17.48 5.36
N ARG A 249 -19.46 -17.26 4.20
CA ARG A 249 -20.31 -16.07 3.96
C ARG A 249 -21.67 -16.11 4.68
N GLY A 250 -21.96 -17.17 5.42
CA GLY A 250 -23.29 -17.43 6.00
C GLY A 250 -23.41 -17.34 7.53
N ALA A 251 -22.37 -16.99 8.28
CA ALA A 251 -22.39 -17.04 9.75
C ALA A 251 -22.53 -15.67 10.44
N GLY A 252 -22.96 -14.63 9.71
CA GLY A 252 -23.11 -13.27 10.25
C GLY A 252 -24.26 -12.49 9.57
N ALA A 253 -25.46 -13.09 9.48
CA ALA A 253 -26.69 -12.40 9.11
C ALA A 253 -27.70 -12.49 10.27
#